data_3d29d3bf8860d7485bef6b9150d1328c
#
_entry.id   3d29d3bf8860d7485bef6b9150d1328c
#
_cell.length_a   1.000
_cell.length_b   1.000
_cell.length_c   1.000
_cell.angle_alpha   90.00
_cell.angle_beta   90.00
_cell.angle_gamma   90.00
#
_symmetry.space_group_name_H-M   'P 1'
#
loop_
_entity.id
_entity.type
_entity.pdbx_description
1 polymer ?
#
loop_
_entity_poly.entity_id
_entity_poly.type
_entity_poly.pdbx_seq_one_letter_code
_entity_poly.pdbx_strand_id
1 'polypeptide(L)'
;MNENILNKIEDLINNKKINQAQLEISKLGPEFHKNINYLFLRSKIFYMNKLYYQALDTLLIATEFGKDDKIYDLISKIYNILGNEDLSKKISDSDTRLKAINSLKKEVTGISQKEES
;
A
#
# COMPACT_ATOMS: atom_id res chain seq x y z
N MET A 1 17.11 -14.56 -3.53
CA MET A 1 16.74 -15.07 -2.21
C MET A 1 15.59 -14.33 -1.58
N ASN A 2 15.64 -13.00 -1.54
CA ASN A 2 14.55 -12.20 -0.97
C ASN A 2 13.24 -12.38 -1.72
N GLU A 3 13.31 -12.56 -3.04
CA GLU A 3 12.12 -12.75 -3.84
C GLU A 3 11.41 -14.07 -3.57
N ASN A 4 12.16 -15.12 -3.17
CA ASN A 4 11.56 -16.40 -2.86
C ASN A 4 10.66 -16.31 -1.62
N ILE A 5 11.06 -15.55 -0.60
CA ILE A 5 10.23 -15.39 0.58
C ILE A 5 9.01 -14.53 0.27
N LEU A 6 9.16 -13.50 -0.57
CA LEU A 6 8.04 -12.67 -0.97
C LEU A 6 7.06 -13.45 -1.82
N ASN A 7 7.54 -14.31 -2.72
CA ASN A 7 6.67 -15.18 -3.52
C ASN A 7 5.88 -16.15 -2.64
N LYS A 8 6.51 -16.69 -1.61
CA LYS A 8 5.84 -17.55 -0.65
C LYS A 8 4.71 -16.82 0.06
N ILE A 9 4.98 -15.58 0.49
CA ILE A 9 3.96 -14.76 1.15
C ILE A 9 2.82 -14.45 0.20
N GLU A 10 3.14 -14.11 -1.05
CA GLU A 10 2.12 -13.86 -2.06
C GLU A 10 1.22 -15.08 -2.26
N ASP A 11 1.81 -16.26 -2.35
CA ASP A 11 1.04 -17.50 -2.51
C ASP A 11 0.12 -17.73 -1.32
N LEU A 12 0.59 -17.46 -0.11
CA LEU A 12 -0.24 -17.59 1.09
C LEU A 12 -1.44 -16.63 1.03
N ILE A 13 -1.21 -15.40 0.60
CA ILE A 13 -2.29 -14.42 0.45
C ILE A 13 -3.29 -14.87 -0.61
N ASN A 14 -2.79 -15.35 -1.76
CA ASN A 14 -3.66 -15.79 -2.85
C ASN A 14 -4.49 -17.00 -2.47
N ASN A 15 -3.98 -17.84 -1.57
CA ASN A 15 -4.70 -19.00 -1.05
C ASN A 15 -5.50 -18.67 0.22
N LYS A 16 -5.63 -17.39 0.54
CA LYS A 16 -6.39 -16.86 1.67
C LYS A 16 -5.89 -17.34 3.03
N LYS A 17 -4.62 -17.71 3.09
CA LYS A 17 -3.96 -18.08 4.34
C LYS A 17 -3.33 -16.85 4.98
N ILE A 18 -4.18 -15.90 5.37
CA ILE A 18 -3.76 -14.57 5.75
C ILE A 18 -2.97 -14.57 7.06
N ASN A 19 -3.37 -15.40 8.03
CA ASN A 19 -2.65 -15.47 9.32
C ASN A 19 -1.23 -16.00 9.11
N GLN A 20 -1.06 -16.99 8.24
CA GLN A 20 0.26 -17.51 7.92
C GLN A 20 1.11 -16.47 7.17
N ALA A 21 0.49 -15.76 6.22
CA ALA A 21 1.16 -14.70 5.49
C ALA A 21 1.64 -13.61 6.44
N GLN A 22 0.79 -13.22 7.38
CA GLN A 22 1.13 -12.20 8.38
C GLN A 22 2.31 -12.65 9.25
N LEU A 23 2.31 -13.89 9.67
CA LEU A 23 3.42 -14.43 10.45
C LEU A 23 4.73 -14.39 9.65
N GLU A 24 4.70 -14.83 8.40
CA GLU A 24 5.90 -14.85 7.57
C GLU A 24 6.42 -13.45 7.28
N ILE A 25 5.54 -12.49 6.98
CA ILE A 25 5.98 -11.14 6.68
C ILE A 25 6.54 -10.44 7.92
N SER A 26 6.04 -10.78 9.10
CA SER A 26 6.51 -10.18 10.35
C SER A 26 7.94 -10.59 10.69
N LYS A 27 8.44 -11.66 10.10
CA LYS A 27 9.81 -12.13 10.32
C LYS A 27 10.84 -11.36 9.49
N LEU A 28 10.39 -10.57 8.51
CA LEU A 28 11.30 -9.87 7.62
C LEU A 28 11.84 -8.61 8.29
N GLY A 29 13.13 -8.36 8.09
CA GLY A 29 13.82 -7.27 8.76
C GLY A 29 13.76 -5.94 8.01
N PRO A 30 14.49 -4.93 8.52
CA PRO A 30 14.45 -3.57 7.97
C PRO A 30 14.89 -3.46 6.52
N GLU A 31 15.64 -4.43 6.02
CA GLU A 31 16.12 -4.43 4.63
C GLU A 31 14.97 -4.47 3.63
N PHE A 32 13.76 -4.86 4.07
CA PHE A 32 12.58 -4.88 3.22
C PHE A 32 11.77 -3.59 3.24
N HIS A 33 12.05 -2.66 4.15
CA HIS A 33 11.18 -1.50 4.39
C HIS A 33 11.05 -0.56 3.20
N LYS A 34 11.98 -0.62 2.23
CA LYS A 34 11.91 0.19 1.01
C LYS A 34 11.62 -0.67 -0.23
N ASN A 35 11.27 -1.92 -0.03
CA ASN A 35 10.95 -2.84 -1.13
C ASN A 35 9.47 -2.72 -1.48
N ILE A 36 9.20 -2.33 -2.73
CA ILE A 36 7.82 -2.11 -3.18
C ILE A 36 6.98 -3.38 -3.05
N ASN A 37 7.54 -4.53 -3.42
CA ASN A 37 6.79 -5.79 -3.36
C ASN A 37 6.45 -6.17 -1.92
N TYR A 38 7.38 -5.97 -1.00
CA TYR A 38 7.12 -6.18 0.42
C TYR A 38 5.99 -5.26 0.91
N LEU A 39 6.08 -3.98 0.58
CA LEU A 39 5.07 -3.00 1.00
C LEU A 39 3.71 -3.32 0.41
N PHE A 40 3.68 -3.74 -0.85
CA PHE A 40 2.43 -4.16 -1.48
C PHE A 40 1.81 -5.36 -0.76
N LEU A 41 2.60 -6.39 -0.46
CA LEU A 41 2.09 -7.58 0.22
C LEU A 41 1.62 -7.25 1.63
N ARG A 42 2.35 -6.39 2.34
CA ARG A 42 1.94 -5.93 3.65
C ARG A 42 0.60 -5.18 3.58
N SER A 43 0.45 -4.31 2.59
CA SER A 43 -0.81 -3.59 2.40
C SER A 43 -1.95 -4.54 2.07
N LYS A 44 -1.67 -5.58 1.29
CA LYS A 44 -2.68 -6.57 0.93
C LYS A 44 -3.16 -7.35 2.15
N ILE A 45 -2.28 -7.67 3.08
CA ILE A 45 -2.66 -8.32 4.33
C ILE A 45 -3.58 -7.40 5.14
N PHE A 46 -3.22 -6.11 5.26
CA PHE A 46 -4.11 -5.15 5.91
C PHE A 46 -5.47 -5.09 5.21
N TYR A 47 -5.45 -5.02 3.89
CA TYR A 47 -6.67 -4.96 3.08
C TYR A 47 -7.57 -6.18 3.31
N MET A 48 -6.98 -7.38 3.32
CA MET A 48 -7.74 -8.61 3.53
C MET A 48 -8.34 -8.69 4.94
N ASN A 49 -7.71 -8.02 5.90
CA ASN A 49 -8.23 -7.90 7.27
C ASN A 49 -9.14 -6.69 7.45
N LYS A 50 -9.49 -6.00 6.37
CA LYS A 50 -10.37 -4.82 6.35
C LYS A 50 -9.79 -3.63 7.13
N LEU A 51 -8.49 -3.60 7.28
CA LEU A 51 -7.76 -2.49 7.90
C LEU A 51 -7.34 -1.51 6.80
N TYR A 52 -8.33 -0.82 6.23
CA TYR A 52 -8.15 -0.05 5.01
C TYR A 52 -7.22 1.15 5.17
N TYR A 53 -7.27 1.84 6.31
CA TYR A 53 -6.40 3.00 6.52
C TYR A 53 -4.94 2.59 6.68
N GLN A 54 -4.67 1.50 7.37
CA GLN A 54 -3.32 0.96 7.48
C GLN A 54 -2.81 0.51 6.11
N ALA A 55 -3.67 -0.09 5.31
CA ALA A 55 -3.32 -0.48 3.94
C ALA A 55 -2.96 0.76 3.10
N LEU A 56 -3.77 1.81 3.19
CA LEU A 56 -3.52 3.05 2.47
C LEU A 56 -2.19 3.69 2.87
N ASP A 57 -1.91 3.78 4.16
CA ASP A 57 -0.64 4.33 4.64
C ASP A 57 0.55 3.58 4.06
N THR A 58 0.47 2.25 4.07
CA THR A 58 1.54 1.41 3.54
C THR A 58 1.71 1.60 2.03
N LEU A 59 0.59 1.70 1.31
CA LEU A 59 0.63 1.93 -0.14
C LEU A 59 1.20 3.30 -0.49
N LEU A 60 0.86 4.33 0.27
CA LEU A 60 1.40 5.67 0.04
C LEU A 60 2.92 5.67 0.28
N ILE A 61 3.39 4.97 1.29
CA ILE A 61 4.83 4.79 1.51
C ILE A 61 5.47 4.12 0.29
N ALA A 62 4.82 3.09 -0.26
CA ALA A 62 5.34 2.38 -1.43
C ALA A 62 5.52 3.30 -2.63
N THR A 63 4.66 4.30 -2.80
CA THR A 63 4.78 5.24 -3.92
C THR A 63 6.04 6.10 -3.86
N GLU A 64 6.71 6.15 -2.71
CA GLU A 64 7.99 6.85 -2.58
C GLU A 64 9.14 6.09 -3.23
N PHE A 65 8.99 4.80 -3.43
CA PHE A 65 10.09 3.93 -3.88
C PHE A 65 9.94 3.46 -5.32
N GLY A 66 8.90 3.90 -6.01
CA GLY A 66 8.73 3.58 -7.42
C GLY A 66 7.28 3.70 -7.85
N LYS A 67 7.08 3.49 -9.16
CA LYS A 67 5.75 3.52 -9.77
C LYS A 67 5.38 2.11 -10.16
N ASP A 68 4.25 1.64 -9.68
CA ASP A 68 3.78 0.30 -9.96
C ASP A 68 2.25 0.32 -10.00
N ASP A 69 1.69 -0.15 -11.12
CA ASP A 69 0.24 -0.11 -11.33
C ASP A 69 -0.53 -0.86 -10.25
N LYS A 70 0.01 -1.95 -9.74
CA LYS A 70 -0.70 -2.71 -8.71
C LYS A 70 -0.87 -1.92 -7.42
N ILE A 71 0.07 -1.02 -7.11
CA ILE A 71 -0.03 -0.11 -5.96
C ILE A 71 -1.20 0.85 -6.18
N TYR A 72 -1.24 1.49 -7.33
CA TYR A 72 -2.29 2.45 -7.64
C TYR A 72 -3.67 1.79 -7.71
N ASP A 73 -3.73 0.60 -8.30
CA ASP A 73 -4.97 -0.15 -8.40
C ASP A 73 -5.55 -0.47 -7.03
N LEU A 74 -4.70 -0.87 -6.10
CA LEU A 74 -5.17 -1.20 -4.75
C LEU A 74 -5.61 0.05 -3.98
N ILE A 75 -4.89 1.16 -4.13
CA ILE A 75 -5.30 2.44 -3.54
C ILE A 75 -6.69 2.82 -4.05
N SER A 76 -6.87 2.78 -5.37
CA SER A 76 -8.14 3.11 -6.01
C SER A 76 -9.27 2.22 -5.50
N LYS A 77 -9.02 0.93 -5.41
CA LYS A 77 -9.99 -0.05 -4.93
C LYS A 77 -10.41 0.24 -3.49
N ILE A 78 -9.46 0.57 -2.64
CA ILE A 78 -9.76 0.87 -1.24
C ILE A 78 -10.62 2.13 -1.14
N TYR A 79 -10.30 3.19 -1.88
CA TYR A 79 -11.12 4.40 -1.84
C TYR A 79 -12.52 4.15 -2.35
N ASN A 80 -12.68 3.27 -3.35
CA ASN A 80 -14.00 2.90 -3.81
C ASN A 80 -14.80 2.19 -2.72
N ILE A 81 -14.15 1.28 -1.98
CA ILE A 81 -14.77 0.59 -0.85
C ILE A 81 -15.18 1.59 0.25
N LEU A 82 -14.36 2.59 0.49
CA LEU A 82 -14.63 3.62 1.49
C LEU A 82 -15.67 4.64 1.03
N GLY A 83 -16.20 4.50 -0.18
CA GLY A 83 -17.24 5.39 -0.69
C GLY A 83 -16.73 6.65 -1.35
N ASN A 84 -15.43 6.78 -1.56
CA ASN A 84 -14.85 7.94 -2.21
C ASN A 84 -14.56 7.63 -3.67
N GLU A 85 -15.63 7.60 -4.47
CA GLU A 85 -15.54 7.26 -5.89
C GLU A 85 -14.74 8.29 -6.70
N ASP A 86 -14.86 9.55 -6.34
CA ASP A 86 -14.13 10.62 -7.04
C ASP A 86 -12.62 10.42 -6.94
N LEU A 87 -12.13 10.18 -5.73
CA LEU A 87 -10.72 9.95 -5.50
C LEU A 87 -10.25 8.64 -6.14
N SER A 88 -11.10 7.60 -6.07
CA SER A 88 -10.82 6.32 -6.73
C SER A 88 -10.57 6.53 -8.22
N LYS A 89 -11.42 7.32 -8.89
CA LYS A 89 -11.28 7.60 -10.31
C LYS A 89 -10.02 8.41 -10.61
N LYS A 90 -9.73 9.41 -9.78
CA LYS A 90 -8.53 10.26 -9.97
C LYS A 90 -7.24 9.44 -9.88
N ILE A 91 -7.21 8.44 -9.03
CA ILE A 91 -6.04 7.57 -8.87
C ILE A 91 -5.96 6.54 -10.00
N SER A 92 -7.10 6.04 -10.47
CA SER A 92 -7.15 5.13 -11.61
C SER A 92 -6.69 5.77 -12.90
N ASP A 93 -6.96 7.07 -13.07
CA ASP A 93 -6.60 7.82 -14.26
C ASP A 93 -5.15 8.26 -14.19
N SER A 94 -4.34 7.85 -15.18
CA SER A 94 -2.92 8.18 -15.20
C SER A 94 -2.63 9.69 -15.24
N ASP A 95 -3.56 10.48 -15.79
CA ASP A 95 -3.37 11.94 -15.91
C ASP A 95 -3.56 12.68 -14.58
N THR A 96 -4.44 12.18 -13.71
CA THR A 96 -4.74 12.85 -12.43
C THR A 96 -4.08 12.18 -11.23
N ARG A 97 -3.54 10.99 -11.43
CA ARG A 97 -3.03 10.12 -10.36
C ARG A 97 -1.98 10.76 -9.47
N LEU A 98 -0.92 11.29 -10.09
CA LEU A 98 0.20 11.83 -9.31
C LEU A 98 -0.23 13.01 -8.44
N LYS A 99 -1.08 13.87 -8.99
CA LYS A 99 -1.57 15.02 -8.24
C LYS A 99 -2.44 14.55 -7.05
N ALA A 100 -3.29 13.56 -7.27
CA ALA A 100 -4.13 13.02 -6.22
C ALA A 100 -3.29 12.37 -5.11
N ILE A 101 -2.29 11.57 -5.49
CA ILE A 101 -1.42 10.90 -4.53
C ILE A 101 -0.59 11.92 -3.74
N ASN A 102 -0.07 12.94 -4.40
CA ASN A 102 0.70 13.98 -3.72
C ASN A 102 -0.16 14.75 -2.71
N SER A 103 -1.43 14.98 -3.05
CA SER A 103 -2.36 15.62 -2.10
C SER A 103 -2.61 14.74 -0.88
N LEU A 104 -2.77 13.43 -1.08
CA LEU A 104 -2.96 12.49 0.01
C LEU A 104 -1.74 12.42 0.92
N LYS A 105 -0.55 12.40 0.35
CA LYS A 105 0.69 12.41 1.14
C LYS A 105 0.79 13.67 1.99
N LYS A 106 0.38 14.79 1.43
CA LYS A 106 0.39 16.07 2.13
C LYS A 106 -0.55 16.04 3.33
N GLU A 107 -1.71 15.42 3.20
CA GLU A 107 -2.65 15.28 4.30
C GLU A 107 -2.10 14.38 5.41
N VAL A 108 -1.48 13.25 5.03
CA VAL A 108 -0.95 12.29 5.99
C VAL A 108 0.24 12.86 6.76
N THR A 109 1.12 13.59 6.08
CA THR A 109 2.34 14.14 6.67
C THR A 109 2.23 15.62 7.00
N GLY A 110 1.11 16.24 6.63
CA GLY A 110 0.96 17.71 6.66
C GLY A 110 1.13 18.32 8.04
N ILE A 111 0.67 17.65 9.07
CA ILE A 111 0.76 18.15 10.44
C ILE A 111 2.22 18.29 10.84
N SER A 112 3.04 17.26 10.59
CA SER A 112 4.46 17.29 10.90
C SER A 112 5.18 18.39 10.11
N GLN A 113 4.83 18.54 8.83
CA GLN A 113 5.42 19.58 7.99
C GLN A 113 5.03 20.97 8.45
N LYS A 114 3.80 21.17 8.89
CA LYS A 114 3.34 22.44 9.41
C LYS A 114 4.03 22.80 10.71
N GLU A 115 4.29 21.82 11.54
CA GLU A 115 4.98 22.04 12.81
C GLU A 115 6.42 22.45 12.59
N GLU A 116 7.05 21.97 11.52
CA GLU A 116 8.43 22.32 11.18
C GLU A 116 8.56 23.74 10.62
N SER A 117 7.49 24.21 10.03
CA SER A 117 7.51 25.56 9.44
C SER A 117 7.05 26.61 10.41
#